data_062f3e7107bd071f0c1b7ec706bb0c88
#
_entry.id   062f3e7107bd071f0c1b7ec706bb0c88
#
_cell.length_a   1.000
_cell.length_b   1.000
_cell.length_c   1.000
_cell.angle_alpha   90.00
_cell.angle_beta   90.00
_cell.angle_gamma   90.00
#
_symmetry.space_group_name_H-M   'P 1'
#
loop_
_entity.id
_entity.type
_entity.pdbx_description
1 polymer ?
#
loop_
_entity_poly.entity_id
_entity_poly.type
_entity_poly.pdbx_seq_one_letter_code
_entity_poly.pdbx_strand_id
1 'polypeptide(L)' 'MSVVIKQVKSSNGANGRQRDTLRSLGLRGIGKSVEREDSPQLRGMVHKVRHLVEVEEK' A
#
# COMPACT_ATOMS: atom_id res chain seq x y z
N MET A 1 -13.94 9.45 4.44
CA MET A 1 -12.61 9.69 5.01
C MET A 1 -11.58 9.03 4.13
N SER A 2 -10.40 9.62 4.06
CA SER A 2 -9.37 9.07 3.19
C SER A 2 -8.14 8.65 4.00
N VAL A 3 -7.34 7.79 3.39
CA VAL A 3 -6.09 7.33 3.98
C VAL A 3 -4.96 7.57 2.99
N VAL A 4 -3.78 7.86 3.52
CA VAL A 4 -2.57 8.00 2.72
C VAL A 4 -1.72 6.78 2.97
N ILE A 5 -1.31 6.13 1.90
CA ILE A 5 -0.49 4.92 1.96
C ILE A 5 0.85 5.25 1.33
N LYS A 6 1.91 5.07 2.09
CA LYS A 6 3.27 5.36 1.62
C LYS A 6 4.11 4.09 1.66
N GLN A 7 4.76 3.79 0.56
CA GLN A 7 5.66 2.65 0.50
C GLN A 7 6.99 3.02 1.16
N VAL A 8 7.35 2.28 2.21
CA VAL A 8 8.57 2.56 2.98
C VAL A 8 9.64 1.50 2.79
N LYS A 9 9.29 0.35 2.20
CA LYS A 9 10.24 -0.71 1.92
C LYS A 9 10.14 -1.16 0.48
N SER A 10 11.25 -1.68 -0.05
CA SER A 10 11.30 -2.17 -1.42
C SER A 10 10.42 -3.40 -1.59
N SER A 11 9.80 -3.53 -2.76
CA SER A 11 9.03 -4.70 -3.12
C SER A 11 9.91 -5.87 -3.59
N ASN A 12 11.21 -5.70 -3.60
CA ASN A 12 12.13 -6.74 -4.11
C ASN A 12 12.03 -8.04 -3.33
N GLY A 13 11.76 -7.97 -2.04
CA GLY A 13 11.58 -9.17 -1.22
C GLY A 13 10.14 -9.65 -1.12
N ALA A 14 9.22 -8.98 -1.79
CA ALA A 14 7.80 -9.32 -1.74
C ALA A 14 7.49 -10.43 -2.75
N ASN A 15 6.48 -11.25 -2.44
CA ASN A 15 6.00 -12.24 -3.39
C ASN A 15 5.16 -11.56 -4.49
N GLY A 16 4.78 -12.34 -5.52
CA GLY A 16 4.03 -11.78 -6.64
C GLY A 16 2.70 -11.16 -6.25
N ARG A 17 2.01 -11.74 -5.28
CA ARG A 17 0.73 -11.23 -4.81
C ARG A 17 0.90 -9.88 -4.12
N GLN A 18 1.94 -9.74 -3.32
CA GLN A 18 2.23 -8.49 -2.65
C GLN A 18 2.59 -7.39 -3.64
N ARG A 19 3.38 -7.73 -4.65
CA ARG A 19 3.71 -6.78 -5.71
C ARG A 19 2.46 -6.34 -6.47
N ASP A 20 1.58 -7.29 -6.79
CA ASP A 20 0.34 -6.97 -7.47
C ASP A 20 -0.54 -6.05 -6.62
N THR A 21 -0.59 -6.29 -5.32
CA THR A 21 -1.35 -5.44 -4.41
C THR A 21 -0.79 -4.03 -4.39
N LEU A 22 0.55 -3.88 -4.32
CA LEU A 22 1.18 -2.57 -4.37
C LEU A 22 0.88 -1.86 -5.69
N ARG A 23 0.93 -2.58 -6.80
CA ARG A 23 0.60 -2.03 -8.10
C ARG A 23 -0.85 -1.56 -8.17
N SER A 24 -1.77 -2.34 -7.62
CA SER A 24 -3.18 -1.96 -7.58
C SER A 24 -3.41 -0.72 -6.74
N LEU A 25 -2.61 -0.53 -5.71
CA LEU A 25 -2.66 0.68 -4.89
C LEU A 25 -2.02 1.88 -5.58
N GLY A 26 -1.23 1.65 -6.63
CA GLY A 26 -0.51 2.71 -7.31
C GLY A 26 0.88 2.98 -6.76
N LEU A 27 1.36 2.11 -5.89
CA LEU A 27 2.70 2.25 -5.28
C LEU A 27 3.70 1.48 -6.13
N ARG A 28 4.63 2.20 -6.74
CA ARG A 28 5.60 1.61 -7.66
C ARG A 28 7.04 1.70 -7.18
N GLY A 29 7.26 2.20 -5.97
CA GLY A 29 8.61 2.31 -5.45
C GLY A 29 8.64 2.95 -4.08
N ILE A 30 9.79 2.85 -3.42
CA ILE A 30 9.99 3.44 -2.10
C ILE A 30 9.80 4.95 -2.19
N GLY A 31 9.12 5.50 -1.20
CA GLY A 31 8.87 6.93 -1.13
C GLY A 31 7.64 7.39 -1.89
N LYS A 32 7.01 6.51 -2.65
CA LYS A 32 5.76 6.84 -3.32
C LYS A 32 4.61 6.77 -2.33
N SER A 33 3.67 7.70 -2.45
CA SER A 33 2.50 7.72 -1.60
C SER A 33 1.26 7.94 -2.46
N VAL A 34 0.14 7.42 -1.98
CA VAL A 34 -1.15 7.60 -2.65
C VAL A 34 -2.21 7.87 -1.60
N GLU A 35 -3.19 8.66 -1.97
CA GLU A 35 -4.35 8.90 -1.14
C GLU A 35 -5.52 8.10 -1.71
N ARG A 36 -6.16 7.33 -0.86
CA ARG A 36 -7.30 6.51 -1.25
C ARG A 36 -8.44 6.69 -0.28
N GLU A 37 -9.65 6.52 -0.77
CA GLU A 37 -10.81 6.53 0.09
C GLU A 37 -10.80 5.26 0.96
N ASP A 38 -11.08 5.44 2.25
CA ASP A 38 -11.11 4.33 3.18
C ASP A 38 -12.27 3.38 2.84
N SER A 39 -11.95 2.11 2.69
CA SER A 39 -12.94 1.08 2.39
C SER A 39 -12.46 -0.26 2.92
N PRO A 40 -13.39 -1.20 3.15
CA PRO A 40 -12.99 -2.55 3.58
C PRO A 40 -12.07 -3.24 2.59
N GLN A 41 -12.28 -3.04 1.29
CA GLN A 41 -11.42 -3.62 0.25
C GLN A 41 -10.01 -3.05 0.35
N LEU A 42 -9.92 -1.74 0.51
CA LEU A 42 -8.62 -1.08 0.64
C LEU A 42 -7.87 -1.58 1.87
N ARG A 43 -8.57 -1.69 2.99
CA ARG A 43 -7.95 -2.17 4.23
C ARG A 43 -7.43 -3.60 4.08
N GLY A 44 -8.17 -4.45 3.37
CA GLY A 44 -7.71 -5.81 3.08
C GLY A 44 -6.45 -5.84 2.24
N MET A 45 -6.38 -4.98 1.24
CA MET A 45 -5.20 -4.87 0.39
C MET A 45 -3.99 -4.35 1.18
N VAL A 46 -4.20 -3.32 1.97
CA VAL A 46 -3.13 -2.73 2.79
C VAL A 46 -2.62 -3.73 3.82
N HIS A 47 -3.52 -4.50 4.41
CA HIS A 47 -3.14 -5.50 5.41
C HIS A 47 -2.15 -6.52 4.84
N LYS A 48 -2.30 -6.88 3.57
CA LYS A 48 -1.40 -7.85 2.92
C LYS A 48 0.01 -7.30 2.76
N VAL A 49 0.16 -5.99 2.66
CA VAL A 49 1.45 -5.35 2.42
C VAL A 49 1.84 -4.39 3.53
N ARG A 50 1.19 -4.47 4.68
CA ARG A 50 1.42 -3.52 5.78
C ARG A 50 2.88 -3.44 6.24
N HIS A 51 3.62 -4.52 6.05
CA HIS A 51 5.04 -4.52 6.41
C HIS A 51 5.90 -3.76 5.41
N LEU A 52 5.33 -3.37 4.29
CA LEU A 52 6.03 -2.64 3.23
C LEU A 52 5.59 -1.18 3.16
N VAL A 53 4.49 -0.83 3.82
CA VAL A 53 3.90 0.49 3.70
C VAL A 53 3.52 1.05 5.07
N GLU A 54 3.36 2.36 5.12
CA GLU A 54 2.79 3.05 6.27
C GLU A 54 1.44 3.64 5.83
N VAL A 55 0.46 3.57 6.71
CA VAL A 55 -0.86 4.13 6.46
C VAL A 55 -1.12 5.24 7.44
N GLU A 56 -1.55 6.37 6.92
CA GLU A 56 -1.90 7.53 7.73
C GLU A 56 -3.34 7.91 7.43
N GLU A 57 -4.13 8.03 8.46
CA GLU A 57 -5.52 8.43 8.31
C GLU A 57 -5.62 9.96 8.32
N LYS A 58 -6.43 10.48 7.43
CA LYS A 58 -6.73 11.90 7.38
C LYS A 58 -8.09 12.18 7.97
#